data_07cb049852883952506635decca40b07
#
_entry.id   07cb049852883952506635decca40b07
#
_cell.length_a   1.000
_cell.length_b   1.000
_cell.length_c   1.000
_cell.angle_alpha   90.00
_cell.angle_beta   90.00
_cell.angle_gamma   90.00
#
_symmetry.space_group_name_H-M   'P 1'
#
loop_
_entity.id
_entity.type
_entity.pdbx_description
1 polymer ?
#
loop_
_entity_poly.entity_id
_entity_poly.type
_entity_poly.pdbx_seq_one_letter_code
_entity_poly.pdbx_strand_id
1 'polypeptide(L)'
;MKRVLIIGAACLSAAVAAAGAKPQPLHVKTGLWQVTQTTTINGGAGALPPDMQARMAQVPPEERARLEAAMKERFGGAPHTTTFNSCVTEKDLENQPWSSGSKCNWTVITSTGTDMEARGTSCELGKEEGMSSEIHIKIHVVDPGYAKATFDGKATGNGQTFTLSGTHTAKWIGVTCPAGVQ
;
A
#
# COMPACT_ATOMS: atom_id res chain seq x y z
N MET A 1 33.36 -60.05 -26.64
CA MET A 1 32.79 -58.77 -27.13
C MET A 1 31.50 -58.51 -26.35
N LYS A 2 31.56 -57.67 -25.29
CA LYS A 2 30.39 -57.32 -24.47
C LYS A 2 29.94 -55.91 -24.88
N ARG A 3 28.75 -55.80 -25.43
CA ARG A 3 28.09 -54.50 -25.77
C ARG A 3 27.37 -53.98 -24.55
N VAL A 4 27.81 -52.84 -24.01
CA VAL A 4 27.14 -52.12 -22.94
C VAL A 4 26.18 -51.14 -23.60
N LEU A 5 24.87 -51.30 -23.35
CA LEU A 5 23.81 -50.37 -23.73
C LEU A 5 23.71 -49.30 -22.64
N ILE A 6 24.03 -48.06 -22.98
CA ILE A 6 23.79 -46.89 -22.10
C ILE A 6 22.42 -46.35 -22.45
N ILE A 7 21.44 -46.53 -21.53
CA ILE A 7 20.11 -45.91 -21.60
C ILE A 7 20.21 -44.51 -21.02
N GLY A 8 20.24 -43.49 -21.85
CA GLY A 8 20.17 -42.09 -21.45
C GLY A 8 18.75 -41.72 -21.02
N ALA A 9 18.54 -41.49 -19.71
CA ALA A 9 17.32 -40.93 -19.21
C ALA A 9 17.30 -39.41 -19.48
N ALA A 10 16.50 -38.99 -20.45
CA ALA A 10 16.23 -37.57 -20.71
C ALA A 10 15.21 -37.07 -19.66
N CYS A 11 15.67 -36.33 -18.67
CA CYS A 11 14.82 -35.57 -17.76
C CYS A 11 14.20 -34.38 -18.51
N LEU A 12 12.98 -34.51 -18.99
CA LEU A 12 12.18 -33.36 -19.43
C LEU A 12 11.81 -32.53 -18.20
N SER A 13 12.52 -31.45 -17.97
CA SER A 13 12.14 -30.41 -17.03
C SER A 13 11.00 -29.60 -17.66
N ALA A 14 9.76 -29.92 -17.33
CA ALA A 14 8.61 -29.09 -17.66
C ALA A 14 8.69 -27.80 -16.83
N ALA A 15 9.21 -26.74 -17.44
CA ALA A 15 9.08 -25.39 -16.91
C ALA A 15 7.58 -25.02 -17.00
N VAL A 16 6.86 -25.13 -15.90
CA VAL A 16 5.52 -24.58 -15.76
C VAL A 16 5.68 -23.05 -15.74
N ALA A 17 5.54 -22.43 -16.91
CA ALA A 17 5.34 -21.00 -17.01
C ALA A 17 4.01 -20.71 -16.29
N ALA A 18 4.08 -20.13 -15.10
CA ALA A 18 2.93 -19.56 -14.42
C ALA A 18 2.44 -18.39 -15.29
N ALA A 19 1.55 -18.70 -16.25
CA ALA A 19 0.81 -17.68 -16.96
C ALA A 19 0.05 -16.89 -15.90
N GLY A 20 0.47 -15.65 -15.65
CA GLY A 20 -0.17 -14.77 -14.69
C GLY A 20 -1.65 -14.66 -14.99
N ALA A 21 -2.48 -15.29 -14.18
CA ALA A 21 -3.93 -15.15 -14.30
C ALA A 21 -4.25 -13.66 -14.19
N LYS A 22 -5.09 -13.15 -15.10
CA LYS A 22 -5.57 -11.77 -14.98
C LYS A 22 -6.22 -11.59 -13.61
N PRO A 23 -5.93 -10.50 -12.89
CA PRO A 23 -6.57 -10.23 -11.63
C PRO A 23 -8.09 -10.27 -11.78
N GLN A 24 -8.77 -10.99 -10.89
CA GLN A 24 -10.22 -10.97 -10.85
C GLN A 24 -10.68 -9.71 -10.12
N PRO A 25 -11.68 -8.98 -10.62
CA PRO A 25 -12.27 -7.86 -9.89
C PRO A 25 -12.84 -8.33 -8.55
N LEU A 26 -12.71 -7.49 -7.53
CA LEU A 26 -13.37 -7.73 -6.25
C LEU A 26 -14.90 -7.60 -6.41
N HIS A 27 -15.65 -8.51 -5.79
CA HIS A 27 -17.11 -8.51 -5.82
C HIS A 27 -17.69 -7.50 -4.82
N VAL A 28 -17.49 -6.20 -5.08
CA VAL A 28 -18.01 -5.11 -4.28
C VAL A 28 -18.98 -4.25 -5.08
N LYS A 29 -19.85 -3.54 -4.39
CA LYS A 29 -20.80 -2.59 -5.01
C LYS A 29 -20.01 -1.38 -5.53
N THR A 30 -20.40 -0.88 -6.69
CA THR A 30 -19.99 0.44 -7.16
C THR A 30 -20.77 1.54 -6.44
N GLY A 31 -20.21 2.75 -6.39
CA GLY A 31 -20.81 3.90 -5.74
C GLY A 31 -19.95 4.47 -4.61
N LEU A 32 -20.61 5.12 -3.66
CA LEU A 32 -19.98 5.85 -2.58
C LEU A 32 -19.69 4.93 -1.40
N TRP A 33 -18.46 4.98 -0.94
CA TRP A 33 -17.94 4.24 0.21
C TRP A 33 -17.42 5.18 1.28
N GLN A 34 -17.66 4.86 2.52
CA GLN A 34 -17.00 5.47 3.67
C GLN A 34 -15.83 4.57 4.08
N VAL A 35 -14.64 5.13 4.06
CA VAL A 35 -13.40 4.42 4.43
C VAL A 35 -12.88 4.98 5.73
N THR A 36 -12.67 4.10 6.71
CA THR A 36 -11.95 4.42 7.95
C THR A 36 -10.58 3.76 7.86
N GLN A 37 -9.56 4.56 7.92
CA GLN A 37 -8.16 4.15 7.86
C GLN A 37 -7.49 4.42 9.20
N THR A 38 -6.84 3.40 9.76
CA THR A 38 -5.92 3.57 10.89
C THR A 38 -4.51 3.28 10.42
N THR A 39 -3.62 4.24 10.58
CA THR A 39 -2.22 4.16 10.12
C THR A 39 -1.28 4.38 11.30
N THR A 40 -0.25 3.58 11.38
CA THR A 40 0.88 3.72 12.30
C THR A 40 2.15 3.90 11.48
N ILE A 41 2.92 4.94 11.78
CA ILE A 41 4.21 5.23 11.12
C ILE A 41 5.30 5.18 12.19
N ASN A 42 6.28 4.31 11.98
CA ASN A 42 7.43 4.16 12.86
C ASN A 42 8.72 4.47 12.11
N GLY A 43 9.71 5.04 12.78
CA GLY A 43 11.06 5.19 12.24
C GLY A 43 11.50 6.60 11.88
N GLY A 44 10.68 7.62 12.10
CA GLY A 44 11.05 9.01 11.80
C GLY A 44 11.42 9.89 13.01
N ALA A 45 11.22 9.39 14.23
CA ALA A 45 11.33 10.21 15.43
C ALA A 45 12.77 10.45 15.93
N GLY A 46 13.79 9.83 15.31
CA GLY A 46 15.15 9.83 15.84
C GLY A 46 16.15 10.76 15.18
N ALA A 47 15.95 11.13 13.93
CA ALA A 47 16.87 12.06 13.26
C ALA A 47 16.14 12.81 12.14
N LEU A 48 15.79 14.04 12.41
CA LEU A 48 15.42 14.98 11.35
C LEU A 48 16.56 15.10 10.33
N PRO A 49 16.27 15.20 9.03
CA PRO A 49 17.28 15.55 8.04
C PRO A 49 18.09 16.76 8.50
N PRO A 50 19.41 16.81 8.23
CA PRO A 50 20.27 17.87 8.72
C PRO A 50 19.80 19.29 8.39
N ASP A 51 19.21 19.47 7.22
CA ASP A 51 18.59 20.71 6.77
C ASP A 51 17.35 21.09 7.61
N MET A 52 16.55 20.11 7.97
CA MET A 52 15.38 20.31 8.84
C MET A 52 15.81 20.58 10.30
N GLN A 53 16.87 19.93 10.78
CA GLN A 53 17.47 20.25 12.09
C GLN A 53 17.98 21.70 12.12
N ALA A 54 18.66 22.13 11.07
CA ALA A 54 19.15 23.50 10.95
C ALA A 54 17.99 24.53 10.93
N ARG A 55 16.89 24.21 10.25
CA ARG A 55 15.67 25.04 10.24
C ARG A 55 15.00 25.06 11.61
N MET A 56 14.89 23.91 12.28
CA MET A 56 14.34 23.80 13.63
C MET A 56 15.18 24.58 14.66
N ALA A 57 16.49 24.66 14.47
CA ALA A 57 17.36 25.45 15.35
C ALA A 57 17.08 26.96 15.27
N GLN A 58 16.50 27.44 14.17
CA GLN A 58 16.13 28.85 13.97
C GLN A 58 14.71 29.18 14.48
N VAL A 59 13.90 28.17 14.84
CA VAL A 59 12.55 28.37 15.37
C VAL A 59 12.61 28.74 16.86
N PRO A 60 11.80 29.72 17.34
CA PRO A 60 11.69 30.04 18.75
C PRO A 60 11.40 28.81 19.63
N PRO A 61 11.89 28.75 20.88
CA PRO A 61 11.78 27.55 21.73
C PRO A 61 10.35 27.03 21.91
N GLU A 62 9.38 27.95 22.06
CA GLU A 62 7.97 27.58 22.23
C GLU A 62 7.36 26.95 20.97
N GLU A 63 7.65 27.51 19.81
CA GLU A 63 7.19 26.95 18.52
C GLU A 63 7.89 25.64 18.21
N ARG A 64 9.19 25.51 18.55
CA ARG A 64 9.95 24.27 18.41
C ARG A 64 9.32 23.16 19.23
N ALA A 65 8.99 23.40 20.48
CA ALA A 65 8.34 22.41 21.35
C ALA A 65 6.98 21.93 20.79
N ARG A 66 6.19 22.85 20.21
CA ARG A 66 4.93 22.51 19.54
C ARG A 66 5.15 21.66 18.29
N LEU A 67 6.14 22.02 17.48
CA LEU A 67 6.48 21.30 16.25
C LEU A 67 7.02 19.90 16.57
N GLU A 68 7.90 19.76 17.57
CA GLU A 68 8.40 18.46 18.04
C GLU A 68 7.27 17.58 18.58
N ALA A 69 6.32 18.15 19.35
CA ALA A 69 5.15 17.43 19.83
C ALA A 69 4.27 16.93 18.67
N ALA A 70 3.99 17.78 17.68
CA ALA A 70 3.21 17.42 16.51
C ALA A 70 3.93 16.35 15.64
N MET A 71 5.24 16.43 15.51
CA MET A 71 6.03 15.42 14.82
C MET A 71 6.04 14.09 15.58
N LYS A 72 6.20 14.13 16.89
CA LYS A 72 6.13 12.93 17.74
C LYS A 72 4.75 12.28 17.67
N GLU A 73 3.69 13.07 17.65
CA GLU A 73 2.32 12.57 17.48
C GLU A 73 2.15 11.89 16.12
N ARG A 74 2.69 12.48 15.06
CA ARG A 74 2.53 11.99 13.67
C ARG A 74 3.44 10.83 13.31
N PHE A 75 4.69 10.83 13.80
CA PHE A 75 5.74 9.86 13.45
C PHE A 75 6.22 9.02 14.63
N GLY A 76 5.69 9.25 15.81
CA GLY A 76 6.09 8.59 17.05
C GLY A 76 5.45 7.21 17.28
N GLY A 77 4.88 6.60 16.24
CA GLY A 77 4.31 5.25 16.32
C GLY A 77 2.90 5.20 16.91
N ALA A 78 2.27 6.34 17.23
CA ALA A 78 0.87 6.36 17.64
C ALA A 78 -0.05 6.08 16.45
N PRO A 79 -1.09 5.23 16.59
CA PRO A 79 -2.07 5.02 15.55
C PRO A 79 -2.85 6.31 15.27
N HIS A 80 -2.95 6.68 14.01
CA HIS A 80 -3.76 7.81 13.55
C HIS A 80 -4.94 7.30 12.74
N THR A 81 -6.16 7.68 13.13
CA THR A 81 -7.38 7.25 12.44
C THR A 81 -8.01 8.41 11.70
N THR A 82 -8.31 8.20 10.43
CA THR A 82 -9.04 9.12 9.57
C THR A 82 -10.22 8.43 8.93
N THR A 83 -11.28 9.20 8.65
CA THR A 83 -12.44 8.71 7.90
C THR A 83 -12.67 9.65 6.73
N PHE A 84 -12.86 9.08 5.55
CA PHE A 84 -13.11 9.82 4.32
C PHE A 84 -14.07 9.05 3.42
N ASN A 85 -14.62 9.73 2.43
CA ASN A 85 -15.45 9.09 1.42
C ASN A 85 -14.63 8.85 0.15
N SER A 86 -14.87 7.72 -0.49
CA SER A 86 -14.26 7.33 -1.76
C SER A 86 -15.34 6.81 -2.71
N CYS A 87 -15.17 7.08 -3.98
CA CYS A 87 -16.06 6.58 -5.02
C CYS A 87 -15.43 5.40 -5.74
N VAL A 88 -16.13 4.27 -5.80
CA VAL A 88 -15.70 3.07 -6.52
C VAL A 88 -16.53 2.93 -7.79
N THR A 89 -15.89 2.98 -8.94
CA THR A 89 -16.52 2.80 -10.26
C THR A 89 -16.21 1.39 -10.82
N GLU A 90 -16.93 0.97 -11.85
CA GLU A 90 -16.61 -0.27 -12.59
C GLU A 90 -15.18 -0.23 -13.15
N LYS A 91 -14.80 0.93 -13.68
CA LYS A 91 -13.45 1.15 -14.22
C LYS A 91 -12.35 0.98 -13.17
N ASP A 92 -12.61 1.39 -11.91
CA ASP A 92 -11.67 1.20 -10.82
C ASP A 92 -11.52 -0.29 -10.48
N LEU A 93 -12.61 -1.05 -10.51
CA LEU A 93 -12.57 -2.49 -10.28
C LEU A 93 -11.82 -3.24 -11.38
N GLU A 94 -11.94 -2.80 -12.63
CA GLU A 94 -11.20 -3.36 -13.77
C GLU A 94 -9.71 -3.01 -13.75
N ASN A 95 -9.37 -1.78 -13.34
CA ASN A 95 -8.01 -1.22 -13.42
C ASN A 95 -7.21 -1.30 -12.11
N GLN A 96 -7.65 -2.10 -11.15
CA GLN A 96 -7.03 -2.21 -9.83
C GLN A 96 -7.24 -0.93 -8.98
N PRO A 97 -8.24 -0.90 -8.09
CA PRO A 97 -8.72 0.29 -7.38
C PRO A 97 -7.69 1.01 -6.50
N TRP A 98 -6.60 0.33 -6.11
CA TRP A 98 -5.50 0.93 -5.36
C TRP A 98 -4.50 1.69 -6.22
N SER A 99 -4.57 1.59 -7.53
CA SER A 99 -3.66 2.32 -8.43
C SER A 99 -4.07 3.77 -8.67
N SER A 100 -5.30 4.13 -8.33
CA SER A 100 -5.87 5.46 -8.56
C SER A 100 -5.37 6.50 -7.55
N GLY A 101 -4.10 6.78 -7.48
CA GLY A 101 -3.57 7.83 -6.59
C GLY A 101 -2.14 7.62 -6.15
N SER A 102 -1.62 6.41 -6.22
CA SER A 102 -0.21 6.14 -5.96
C SER A 102 0.48 5.66 -7.24
N LYS A 103 1.51 6.38 -7.65
CA LYS A 103 2.38 5.92 -8.73
C LYS A 103 3.30 4.83 -8.19
N CYS A 104 2.79 3.60 -8.13
CA CYS A 104 3.55 2.41 -7.74
C CYS A 104 3.62 1.42 -8.89
N ASN A 105 4.68 0.63 -8.93
CA ASN A 105 4.73 -0.58 -9.75
C ASN A 105 4.04 -1.71 -8.97
N TRP A 106 2.77 -1.97 -9.28
CA TRP A 106 1.98 -2.98 -8.60
C TRP A 106 2.15 -4.38 -9.20
N THR A 107 2.29 -5.36 -8.32
CA THR A 107 2.25 -6.79 -8.65
C THR A 107 1.15 -7.43 -7.83
N VAL A 108 0.16 -8.03 -8.49
CA VAL A 108 -0.88 -8.82 -7.84
C VAL A 108 -0.33 -10.20 -7.53
N ILE A 109 -0.40 -10.60 -6.27
CA ILE A 109 0.06 -11.89 -5.76
C ILE A 109 -1.09 -12.88 -5.80
N THR A 110 -2.25 -12.46 -5.29
CA THR A 110 -3.50 -13.25 -5.28
C THR A 110 -4.66 -12.34 -5.63
N SER A 111 -5.60 -12.82 -6.42
CA SER A 111 -6.82 -12.11 -6.74
C SER A 111 -7.96 -13.10 -6.96
N THR A 112 -8.97 -12.99 -6.13
CA THR A 112 -10.27 -13.69 -6.22
C THR A 112 -11.38 -12.66 -6.12
N GLY A 113 -12.64 -13.07 -6.25
CA GLY A 113 -13.76 -12.14 -6.05
C GLY A 113 -13.87 -11.57 -4.62
N THR A 114 -13.27 -12.24 -3.62
CA THR A 114 -13.36 -11.85 -2.21
C THR A 114 -12.03 -11.44 -1.61
N ASP A 115 -10.93 -11.92 -2.14
CA ASP A 115 -9.60 -11.68 -1.56
C ASP A 115 -8.62 -11.18 -2.60
N MET A 116 -7.80 -10.25 -2.19
CA MET A 116 -6.73 -9.72 -3.01
C MET A 116 -5.50 -9.41 -2.16
N GLU A 117 -4.35 -9.78 -2.69
CA GLU A 117 -3.05 -9.46 -2.15
C GLU A 117 -2.19 -8.86 -3.25
N ALA A 118 -1.59 -7.72 -2.97
CA ALA A 118 -0.75 -7.01 -3.93
C ALA A 118 0.46 -6.36 -3.25
N ARG A 119 1.53 -6.22 -4.01
CA ARG A 119 2.74 -5.52 -3.62
C ARG A 119 3.01 -4.37 -4.58
N GLY A 120 3.19 -3.17 -4.04
CA GLY A 120 3.64 -1.99 -4.75
C GLY A 120 5.12 -1.74 -4.47
N THR A 121 5.90 -1.47 -5.49
CA THR A 121 7.31 -1.08 -5.39
C THR A 121 7.53 0.24 -6.11
N SER A 122 8.60 0.95 -5.74
CA SER A 122 8.91 2.28 -6.31
C SER A 122 7.72 3.24 -6.25
N CYS A 123 6.99 3.20 -5.13
CA CYS A 123 5.85 4.09 -4.93
C CYS A 123 6.35 5.52 -4.69
N GLU A 124 5.81 6.48 -5.44
CA GLU A 124 6.05 7.89 -5.16
C GLU A 124 5.23 8.31 -3.93
N LEU A 125 5.88 8.36 -2.77
CA LEU A 125 5.29 8.86 -1.53
C LEU A 125 5.61 10.36 -1.38
N GLY A 126 4.94 11.20 -2.18
CA GLY A 126 5.17 12.63 -2.19
C GLY A 126 6.08 13.12 -3.34
N LYS A 127 6.45 14.40 -3.29
CA LYS A 127 7.23 15.07 -4.34
C LYS A 127 8.75 14.98 -4.14
N GLU A 128 9.22 14.19 -3.15
CA GLU A 128 10.65 14.13 -2.84
C GLU A 128 11.32 13.07 -3.72
N GLU A 129 12.27 13.52 -4.54
CA GLU A 129 13.11 12.65 -5.34
C GLU A 129 14.03 11.81 -4.44
N GLY A 130 14.19 10.53 -4.75
CA GLY A 130 15.12 9.65 -4.03
C GLY A 130 14.50 8.82 -2.89
N MET A 131 13.19 8.90 -2.66
CA MET A 131 12.50 7.96 -1.78
C MET A 131 12.11 6.70 -2.54
N SER A 132 12.60 5.55 -2.07
CA SER A 132 12.09 4.25 -2.50
C SER A 132 11.11 3.73 -1.46
N SER A 133 9.99 3.18 -1.93
CA SER A 133 9.01 2.59 -1.02
C SER A 133 8.50 1.27 -1.54
N GLU A 134 8.18 0.40 -0.60
CA GLU A 134 7.54 -0.87 -0.82
C GLU A 134 6.30 -0.94 0.06
N ILE A 135 5.17 -1.31 -0.53
CA ILE A 135 3.89 -1.42 0.16
C ILE A 135 3.29 -2.78 -0.16
N HIS A 136 2.82 -3.47 0.86
CA HIS A 136 2.08 -4.70 0.76
C HIS A 136 0.66 -4.46 1.24
N ILE A 137 -0.34 -4.90 0.49
CA ILE A 137 -1.75 -4.72 0.82
C ILE A 137 -2.49 -6.06 0.69
N LYS A 138 -3.36 -6.32 1.65
CA LYS A 138 -4.31 -7.43 1.63
C LYS A 138 -5.71 -6.88 1.81
N ILE A 139 -6.62 -7.26 0.93
CA ILE A 139 -8.03 -6.85 0.94
C ILE A 139 -8.88 -8.09 1.07
N HIS A 140 -9.87 -8.04 1.94
CA HIS A 140 -10.88 -9.08 2.13
C HIS A 140 -12.28 -8.45 2.06
N VAL A 141 -13.09 -8.92 1.12
CA VAL A 141 -14.50 -8.57 0.96
C VAL A 141 -15.33 -9.47 1.85
N VAL A 142 -15.88 -8.89 2.91
CA VAL A 142 -16.74 -9.60 3.87
C VAL A 142 -18.13 -9.83 3.26
N ASP A 143 -18.65 -8.80 2.61
CA ASP A 143 -19.87 -8.81 1.80
C ASP A 143 -19.76 -7.72 0.72
N PRO A 144 -20.63 -7.67 -0.30
CA PRO A 144 -20.54 -6.69 -1.38
C PRO A 144 -20.63 -5.22 -0.94
N GLY A 145 -21.02 -4.94 0.29
CA GLY A 145 -21.08 -3.59 0.85
C GLY A 145 -20.08 -3.35 1.99
N TYR A 146 -19.21 -4.32 2.31
CA TYR A 146 -18.24 -4.19 3.39
C TYR A 146 -16.94 -4.92 3.08
N ALA A 147 -15.85 -4.20 3.15
CA ALA A 147 -14.51 -4.73 2.94
C ALA A 147 -13.55 -4.30 4.05
N LYS A 148 -12.53 -5.10 4.28
CA LYS A 148 -11.42 -4.83 5.18
C LYS A 148 -10.12 -4.93 4.40
N ALA A 149 -9.14 -4.10 4.78
CA ALA A 149 -7.80 -4.25 4.25
C ALA A 149 -6.77 -4.05 5.37
N THR A 150 -5.63 -4.68 5.20
CA THR A 150 -4.41 -4.42 5.96
C THR A 150 -3.33 -3.98 5.00
N PHE A 151 -2.47 -3.11 5.44
CA PHE A 151 -1.28 -2.74 4.67
C PHE A 151 -0.09 -2.62 5.60
N ASP A 152 1.06 -2.92 5.06
CA ASP A 152 2.36 -2.68 5.65
C ASP A 152 3.34 -2.23 4.56
N GLY A 153 4.36 -1.50 4.96
CA GLY A 153 5.33 -0.99 4.00
C GLY A 153 6.56 -0.40 4.64
N LYS A 154 7.53 -0.13 3.78
CA LYS A 154 8.77 0.57 4.12
C LYS A 154 9.02 1.67 3.11
N ALA A 155 9.47 2.80 3.60
CA ALA A 155 9.98 3.88 2.77
C ALA A 155 11.40 4.23 3.23
N THR A 156 12.32 4.35 2.30
CA THR A 156 13.72 4.73 2.57
C THR A 156 14.06 5.97 1.77
N GLY A 157 14.53 7.00 2.44
CA GLY A 157 14.94 8.25 1.83
C GLY A 157 15.90 8.99 2.75
N ASN A 158 16.86 9.69 2.19
CA ASN A 158 17.86 10.48 2.93
C ASN A 158 18.58 9.69 4.03
N GLY A 159 18.83 8.39 3.80
CA GLY A 159 19.49 7.50 4.78
C GLY A 159 18.60 7.06 5.95
N GLN A 160 17.31 7.39 5.92
CA GLN A 160 16.36 6.99 6.96
C GLN A 160 15.36 5.98 6.40
N THR A 161 14.94 5.06 7.25
CA THR A 161 13.90 4.08 6.93
C THR A 161 12.70 4.28 7.84
N PHE A 162 11.54 4.41 7.21
CA PHE A 162 10.24 4.50 7.87
C PHE A 162 9.49 3.20 7.60
N THR A 163 8.80 2.69 8.60
CA THR A 163 7.83 1.63 8.41
C THR A 163 6.44 2.19 8.60
N LEU A 164 5.52 1.77 7.76
CA LEU A 164 4.11 2.11 7.89
C LEU A 164 3.31 0.83 7.95
N SER A 165 2.26 0.83 8.75
CA SER A 165 1.31 -0.27 8.80
C SER A 165 -0.06 0.27 9.17
N GLY A 166 -1.10 -0.47 8.84
CA GLY A 166 -2.43 -0.05 9.21
C GLY A 166 -3.53 -0.96 8.71
N THR A 167 -4.74 -0.50 8.96
CA THR A 167 -5.96 -1.18 8.56
C THR A 167 -6.92 -0.22 7.88
N HIS A 168 -7.67 -0.72 6.91
CA HIS A 168 -8.82 -0.02 6.35
C HIS A 168 -10.08 -0.84 6.62
N THR A 169 -11.16 -0.13 6.93
CA THR A 169 -12.51 -0.68 6.83
C THR A 169 -13.29 0.21 5.88
N ALA A 170 -13.93 -0.39 4.89
CA ALA A 170 -14.70 0.31 3.89
C ALA A 170 -16.16 -0.18 3.93
N LYS A 171 -17.09 0.75 4.04
CA LYS A 171 -18.53 0.50 4.09
C LYS A 171 -19.21 1.25 2.95
N TRP A 172 -19.96 0.55 2.13
CA TRP A 172 -20.79 1.15 1.10
C TRP A 172 -21.93 1.96 1.73
N ILE A 173 -22.10 3.21 1.27
CA ILE A 173 -23.08 4.13 1.82
C ILE A 173 -24.07 4.65 0.78
N GLY A 174 -23.85 4.39 -0.51
CA GLY A 174 -24.81 4.79 -1.54
C GLY A 174 -24.34 4.56 -2.96
N VAL A 175 -25.27 4.62 -3.90
CA VAL A 175 -25.00 4.44 -5.34
C VAL A 175 -24.41 5.69 -6.00
N THR A 176 -24.70 6.87 -5.44
CA THR A 176 -24.34 8.15 -6.06
C THR A 176 -23.03 8.68 -5.50
N CYS A 177 -22.10 8.96 -6.39
CA CYS A 177 -20.84 9.62 -6.06
C CYS A 177 -21.00 11.14 -6.19
N PRO A 178 -20.78 11.92 -5.13
CA PRO A 178 -20.76 13.37 -5.21
C PRO A 178 -19.64 13.86 -6.13
N ALA A 179 -19.84 15.00 -6.78
CA ALA A 179 -18.80 15.63 -7.58
C ALA A 179 -17.58 15.97 -6.71
N GLY A 180 -16.38 15.60 -7.19
CA GLY A 180 -15.12 15.85 -6.49
C GLY A 180 -14.69 14.79 -5.48
N VAL A 181 -15.48 13.74 -5.28
CA VAL A 181 -15.07 12.54 -4.52
C VAL A 181 -14.49 11.54 -5.51
N GLN A 182 -13.21 11.21 -5.33
CA GLN A 182 -12.48 10.17 -6.09
C GLN A 182 -12.16 9.01 -5.17
#